data_f44bae166605a65f4b4dc1b8701d45be
#
_entry.id   f44bae166605a65f4b4dc1b8701d45be
#
_cell.length_a   1.000
_cell.length_b   1.000
_cell.length_c   1.000
_cell.angle_alpha   90.00
_cell.angle_beta   90.00
_cell.angle_gamma   90.00
#
_symmetry.space_group_name_H-M   'P 1'
#
loop_
_entity.id
_entity.type
_entity.pdbx_description
1 polymer ?
#
loop_
_entity_poly.entity_id
_entity_poly.type
_entity_poly.pdbx_seq_one_letter_code
_entity_poly.pdbx_strand_id
1 'polypeptide(L)'
;MADVLNREQRHRCMSAIKGRNTKPELLVRKFLFSRGFRYRLNHPRLPGHPDLVLRKYRTVIFVNGCFWHGHDNCKYFRLPKTNIDFWQKKIERNKERDKKEQCQLAAMGWHCITIWECQLKPKVRIQTLESLAYTLNHIFLEDRKVKTYQIAENDNSFMAAEPEVSRQK
;
A
#
# COMPACT_ATOMS: atom_id res chain seq x y z
N MET A 1 6.93 23.70 -24.29
CA MET A 1 6.41 23.19 -25.55
C MET A 1 4.97 23.67 -25.67
N ALA A 2 4.61 24.26 -26.81
CA ALA A 2 3.21 24.56 -27.09
C ALA A 2 2.42 23.24 -27.15
N ASP A 3 1.14 23.33 -26.86
CA ASP A 3 0.24 22.18 -26.92
C ASP A 3 0.04 21.79 -28.40
N VAL A 4 0.74 20.73 -28.80
CA VAL A 4 0.82 20.30 -30.21
C VAL A 4 -0.47 19.57 -30.67
N LEU A 5 -1.35 19.20 -29.71
CA LEU A 5 -2.56 18.45 -30.00
C LEU A 5 -3.76 19.37 -30.30
N ASN A 6 -4.46 19.12 -31.38
CA ASN A 6 -5.75 19.76 -31.63
C ASN A 6 -6.83 19.24 -30.65
N ARG A 7 -7.99 19.89 -30.62
CA ARG A 7 -9.09 19.57 -29.68
C ARG A 7 -9.56 18.11 -29.80
N GLU A 8 -9.65 17.58 -31.00
CA GLU A 8 -10.08 16.19 -31.23
C GLU A 8 -9.05 15.17 -30.80
N GLN A 9 -7.77 15.41 -31.14
CA GLN A 9 -6.67 14.57 -30.72
C GLN A 9 -6.58 14.53 -29.20
N ARG A 10 -6.74 15.67 -28.52
CA ARG A 10 -6.76 15.75 -27.06
C ARG A 10 -7.93 14.96 -26.49
N HIS A 11 -9.13 15.11 -27.04
CA HIS A 11 -10.29 14.35 -26.62
C HIS A 11 -10.07 12.84 -26.75
N ARG A 12 -9.50 12.36 -27.87
CA ARG A 12 -9.15 10.95 -28.06
C ARG A 12 -8.10 10.48 -27.03
N CYS A 13 -7.06 11.26 -26.80
CA CYS A 13 -6.04 10.93 -25.79
C CYS A 13 -6.66 10.83 -24.39
N MET A 14 -7.51 11.78 -24.02
CA MET A 14 -8.14 11.80 -22.69
C MET A 14 -9.14 10.67 -22.50
N SER A 15 -9.93 10.32 -23.52
CA SER A 15 -10.89 9.21 -23.47
C SER A 15 -10.20 7.83 -23.47
N ALA A 16 -8.98 7.75 -24.00
CA ALA A 16 -8.18 6.52 -23.98
C ALA A 16 -7.49 6.24 -22.62
N ILE A 17 -7.51 7.20 -21.69
CA ILE A 17 -6.91 7.03 -20.36
C ILE A 17 -7.77 6.06 -19.56
N LYS A 18 -7.19 4.92 -19.23
CA LYS A 18 -7.84 3.90 -18.41
C LYS A 18 -7.71 4.25 -16.94
N GLY A 19 -8.84 4.22 -16.21
CA GLY A 19 -8.85 4.38 -14.76
C GLY A 19 -8.52 3.10 -13.98
N ARG A 20 -8.29 1.97 -14.67
CA ARG A 20 -7.98 0.66 -14.05
C ARG A 20 -7.09 -0.16 -14.98
N ASN A 21 -6.35 -1.11 -14.41
CA ASN A 21 -5.44 -1.99 -15.14
C ASN A 21 -4.37 -1.21 -15.93
N THR A 22 -3.89 -0.14 -15.35
CA THR A 22 -2.81 0.65 -15.92
C THR A 22 -1.49 -0.13 -15.92
N LYS A 23 -0.56 0.24 -16.80
CA LYS A 23 0.78 -0.40 -16.83
C LYS A 23 1.49 -0.40 -15.47
N PRO A 24 1.52 0.72 -14.70
CA PRO A 24 2.07 0.73 -13.35
C PRO A 24 1.42 -0.27 -12.40
N GLU A 25 0.08 -0.32 -12.35
CA GLU A 25 -0.65 -1.27 -11.52
C GLU A 25 -0.28 -2.73 -11.87
N LEU A 26 -0.23 -3.06 -13.16
CA LEU A 26 0.11 -4.41 -13.62
C LEU A 26 1.54 -4.82 -13.23
N LEU A 27 2.49 -3.87 -13.22
CA LEU A 27 3.85 -4.12 -12.75
C LEU A 27 3.88 -4.49 -11.26
N VAL A 28 3.22 -3.70 -10.43
CA VAL A 28 3.10 -3.96 -8.97
C VAL A 28 2.42 -5.31 -8.72
N ARG A 29 1.30 -5.58 -9.40
CA ARG A 29 0.56 -6.83 -9.28
C ARG A 29 1.40 -8.06 -9.62
N LYS A 30 2.07 -8.04 -10.77
CA LYS A 30 2.93 -9.16 -11.23
C LYS A 30 4.06 -9.41 -10.25
N PHE A 31 4.73 -8.36 -9.80
CA PHE A 31 5.83 -8.47 -8.84
C PHE A 31 5.35 -9.07 -7.51
N LEU A 32 4.31 -8.52 -6.90
CA LEU A 32 3.80 -9.04 -5.63
C LEU A 32 3.32 -10.49 -5.75
N PHE A 33 2.65 -10.82 -6.84
CA PHE A 33 2.21 -12.20 -7.08
C PHE A 33 3.38 -13.18 -7.21
N SER A 34 4.44 -12.81 -7.93
CA SER A 34 5.67 -13.63 -8.07
C SER A 34 6.41 -13.82 -6.75
N ARG A 35 6.28 -12.88 -5.80
CA ARG A 35 6.84 -12.97 -4.45
C ARG A 35 5.91 -13.69 -3.45
N GLY A 36 4.83 -14.30 -3.92
CA GLY A 36 3.91 -15.08 -3.09
C GLY A 36 2.84 -14.26 -2.36
N PHE A 37 2.78 -12.94 -2.56
CA PHE A 37 1.72 -12.13 -1.97
C PHE A 37 0.38 -12.41 -2.68
N ARG A 38 -0.69 -12.47 -1.90
CA ARG A 38 -2.05 -12.64 -2.41
C ARG A 38 -2.87 -11.40 -2.07
N TYR A 39 -3.57 -10.88 -3.06
CA TYR A 39 -4.32 -9.63 -2.97
C TYR A 39 -5.67 -9.74 -3.68
N ARG A 40 -6.57 -8.83 -3.35
CA ARG A 40 -7.81 -8.55 -4.08
C ARG A 40 -7.67 -7.21 -4.79
N LEU A 41 -8.37 -7.05 -5.89
CA LEU A 41 -8.33 -5.83 -6.70
C LEU A 41 -9.58 -4.97 -6.44
N ASN A 42 -9.39 -3.65 -6.44
CA ASN A 42 -10.46 -2.65 -6.48
C ASN A 42 -11.64 -3.00 -5.56
N HIS A 43 -11.37 -3.21 -4.26
CA HIS A 43 -12.39 -3.68 -3.32
C HIS A 43 -13.49 -2.61 -3.13
N PRO A 44 -14.78 -2.90 -3.50
CA PRO A 44 -15.82 -1.86 -3.61
C PRO A 44 -16.27 -1.28 -2.26
N ARG A 45 -16.02 -1.98 -1.15
CA ARG A 45 -16.44 -1.56 0.20
C ARG A 45 -15.38 -0.75 0.95
N LEU A 46 -14.20 -0.56 0.37
CA LEU A 46 -13.13 0.23 1.00
C LEU A 46 -13.11 1.65 0.42
N PRO A 47 -12.92 2.68 1.25
CA PRO A 47 -12.74 4.06 0.79
C PRO A 47 -11.65 4.16 -0.27
N GLY A 48 -11.85 4.98 -1.31
CA GLY A 48 -10.88 5.20 -2.37
C GLY A 48 -10.68 4.04 -3.34
N HIS A 49 -11.39 2.92 -3.18
CA HIS A 49 -11.26 1.73 -4.04
C HIS A 49 -9.81 1.35 -4.33
N PRO A 50 -9.01 0.99 -3.29
CA PRO A 50 -7.58 0.72 -3.46
C PRO A 50 -7.29 -0.28 -4.58
N ASP A 51 -6.20 -0.07 -5.33
CA ASP A 51 -5.83 -0.93 -6.47
C ASP A 51 -5.54 -2.36 -6.02
N LEU A 52 -4.87 -2.52 -4.87
CA LEU A 52 -4.61 -3.82 -4.27
C LEU A 52 -4.98 -3.81 -2.77
N VAL A 53 -5.58 -4.90 -2.32
CA VAL A 53 -5.95 -5.12 -0.91
C VAL A 53 -5.35 -6.43 -0.42
N LEU A 54 -4.37 -6.33 0.47
CA LEU A 54 -3.67 -7.46 1.08
C LEU A 54 -4.24 -7.72 2.49
N ARG A 55 -5.31 -8.49 2.57
CA ARG A 55 -6.03 -8.74 3.84
C ARG A 55 -5.13 -9.36 4.92
N LYS A 56 -4.26 -10.29 4.54
CA LYS A 56 -3.30 -10.94 5.45
C LYS A 56 -2.38 -9.94 6.13
N TYR A 57 -2.06 -8.83 5.46
CA TYR A 57 -1.15 -7.78 5.90
C TYR A 57 -1.90 -6.55 6.41
N ARG A 58 -3.23 -6.56 6.44
CA ARG A 58 -4.08 -5.39 6.71
C ARG A 58 -3.63 -4.13 5.95
N THR A 59 -3.14 -4.32 4.73
CA THR A 59 -2.53 -3.26 3.92
C THR A 59 -3.28 -3.07 2.63
N VAL A 60 -3.47 -1.83 2.25
CA VAL A 60 -3.98 -1.41 0.95
C VAL A 60 -2.89 -0.66 0.19
N ILE A 61 -2.89 -0.78 -1.14
CA ILE A 61 -1.92 -0.12 -2.01
C ILE A 61 -2.67 0.68 -3.06
N PHE A 62 -2.29 1.94 -3.19
CA PHE A 62 -2.67 2.84 -4.28
C PHE A 62 -1.49 3.02 -5.23
N VAL A 63 -1.74 2.92 -6.52
CA VAL A 63 -0.73 3.13 -7.57
C VAL A 63 -1.08 4.40 -8.34
N ASN A 64 -0.57 5.52 -7.85
CA ASN A 64 -0.98 6.85 -8.28
C ASN A 64 -0.17 7.37 -9.47
N GLY A 65 -0.86 7.85 -10.50
CA GLY A 65 -0.26 8.63 -11.57
C GLY A 65 0.17 10.01 -11.07
N CYS A 66 1.42 10.42 -11.36
CA CYS A 66 1.99 11.66 -10.83
C CYS A 66 1.18 12.90 -11.18
N PHE A 67 0.61 12.97 -12.37
CA PHE A 67 -0.19 14.10 -12.82
C PHE A 67 -1.54 14.16 -12.10
N TRP A 68 -2.26 13.04 -12.07
CA TRP A 68 -3.65 13.01 -11.60
C TRP A 68 -3.80 13.23 -10.10
N HIS A 69 -2.79 12.83 -9.33
CA HIS A 69 -2.77 12.93 -7.87
C HIS A 69 -1.80 14.01 -7.35
N GLY A 70 -1.28 14.85 -8.25
CA GLY A 70 -0.47 16.01 -7.90
C GLY A 70 0.78 15.65 -7.09
N HIS A 71 1.62 14.76 -7.60
CA HIS A 71 2.81 14.32 -6.90
C HIS A 71 3.79 15.47 -6.68
N ASP A 72 3.99 15.88 -5.42
CA ASP A 72 4.83 17.01 -5.05
C ASP A 72 6.31 16.74 -5.38
N ASN A 73 7.01 17.79 -5.77
CA ASN A 73 8.45 17.78 -6.13
C ASN A 73 8.82 16.75 -7.23
N CYS A 74 7.84 16.37 -8.06
CA CYS A 74 8.04 15.36 -9.10
C CYS A 74 8.26 15.99 -10.47
N LYS A 75 9.36 15.63 -11.13
CA LYS A 75 9.67 16.12 -12.49
C LYS A 75 8.64 15.72 -13.55
N TYR A 76 7.83 14.71 -13.28
CA TYR A 76 6.76 14.24 -14.18
C TYR A 76 5.41 14.90 -13.88
N PHE A 77 5.30 15.65 -12.80
CA PHE A 77 4.14 16.46 -12.52
C PHE A 77 4.38 17.90 -13.06
N ARG A 78 3.61 18.27 -14.06
CA ARG A 78 3.60 19.62 -14.62
C ARG A 78 2.19 20.00 -14.99
N LEU A 79 1.73 21.14 -14.50
CA LEU A 79 0.44 21.68 -14.89
C LEU A 79 0.47 22.07 -16.39
N PRO A 80 -0.60 21.80 -17.13
CA PRO A 80 -0.76 22.29 -18.51
C PRO A 80 -0.73 23.83 -18.55
N LYS A 81 -0.22 24.38 -19.64
CA LYS A 81 -0.18 25.83 -19.83
C LYS A 81 -1.56 26.43 -20.16
N THR A 82 -2.51 25.59 -20.59
CA THR A 82 -3.88 25.98 -20.90
C THR A 82 -4.82 25.51 -19.80
N ASN A 83 -5.83 26.32 -19.47
CA ASN A 83 -6.82 26.04 -18.42
C ASN A 83 -6.18 25.72 -17.05
N ILE A 84 -5.17 26.50 -16.66
CA ILE A 84 -4.39 26.29 -15.44
C ILE A 84 -5.30 26.21 -14.22
N ASP A 85 -6.20 27.16 -14.03
CA ASP A 85 -7.13 27.23 -12.90
C ASP A 85 -8.03 25.98 -12.78
N PHE A 86 -8.50 25.48 -13.91
CA PHE A 86 -9.29 24.24 -13.94
C PHE A 86 -8.47 23.05 -13.45
N TRP A 87 -7.24 22.90 -13.97
CA TRP A 87 -6.38 21.77 -13.61
C TRP A 87 -5.92 21.85 -12.16
N GLN A 88 -5.57 23.04 -11.70
CA GLN A 88 -5.17 23.26 -10.32
C GLN A 88 -6.29 22.87 -9.36
N LYS A 89 -7.48 23.42 -9.53
CA LYS A 89 -8.67 23.07 -8.71
C LYS A 89 -8.99 21.57 -8.76
N LYS A 90 -8.84 20.94 -9.93
CA LYS A 90 -9.11 19.52 -10.09
C LYS A 90 -8.09 18.67 -9.33
N ILE A 91 -6.82 19.00 -9.41
CA ILE A 91 -5.75 18.27 -8.72
C ILE A 91 -5.82 18.47 -7.20
N GLU A 92 -6.08 19.69 -6.73
CA GLU A 92 -6.30 19.97 -5.31
C GLU A 92 -7.45 19.14 -4.76
N ARG A 93 -8.58 19.13 -5.44
CA ARG A 93 -9.73 18.28 -5.06
C ARG A 93 -9.38 16.79 -5.03
N ASN A 94 -8.58 16.32 -5.97
CA ASN A 94 -8.11 14.93 -5.95
C ASN A 94 -7.23 14.66 -4.73
N LYS A 95 -6.27 15.54 -4.42
CA LYS A 95 -5.40 15.44 -3.23
C LYS A 95 -6.19 15.41 -1.92
N GLU A 96 -7.18 16.29 -1.78
CA GLU A 96 -8.05 16.35 -0.61
C GLU A 96 -8.85 15.05 -0.44
N ARG A 97 -9.43 14.56 -1.54
CA ARG A 97 -10.16 13.29 -1.55
C ARG A 97 -9.24 12.14 -1.16
N ASP A 98 -8.08 12.01 -1.79
CA ASP A 98 -7.11 10.94 -1.52
C ASP A 98 -6.68 10.94 -0.04
N LYS A 99 -6.41 12.13 0.53
CA LYS A 99 -6.08 12.29 1.95
C LYS A 99 -7.23 11.83 2.85
N LYS A 100 -8.47 12.25 2.54
CA LYS A 100 -9.67 11.85 3.29
C LYS A 100 -9.85 10.32 3.27
N GLU A 101 -9.74 9.72 2.10
CA GLU A 101 -9.89 8.27 1.92
C GLU A 101 -8.81 7.48 2.68
N GLN A 102 -7.55 7.94 2.65
CA GLN A 102 -6.46 7.34 3.42
C GLN A 102 -6.68 7.48 4.94
N CYS A 103 -7.15 8.63 5.43
CA CYS A 103 -7.51 8.79 6.84
C CYS A 103 -8.64 7.84 7.26
N GLN A 104 -9.66 7.66 6.42
CA GLN A 104 -10.74 6.71 6.69
C GLN A 104 -10.23 5.27 6.75
N LEU A 105 -9.35 4.88 5.83
CA LEU A 105 -8.74 3.54 5.83
C LEU A 105 -7.87 3.32 7.07
N ALA A 106 -7.09 4.33 7.48
CA ALA A 106 -6.28 4.27 8.69
C ALA A 106 -7.16 4.12 9.94
N ALA A 107 -8.26 4.87 10.04
CA ALA A 107 -9.25 4.73 11.12
C ALA A 107 -9.89 3.33 11.16
N MET A 108 -10.02 2.66 10.02
CA MET A 108 -10.46 1.27 9.92
C MET A 108 -9.36 0.25 10.25
N GLY A 109 -8.16 0.70 10.61
CA GLY A 109 -7.00 -0.13 10.94
C GLY A 109 -6.28 -0.72 9.72
N TRP A 110 -6.37 -0.08 8.55
CA TRP A 110 -5.62 -0.44 7.37
C TRP A 110 -4.34 0.38 7.24
N HIS A 111 -3.23 -0.27 6.93
CA HIS A 111 -2.03 0.41 6.48
C HIS A 111 -2.20 0.84 5.03
N CYS A 112 -1.90 2.09 4.74
CA CYS A 112 -2.02 2.66 3.39
C CYS A 112 -0.63 2.88 2.80
N ILE A 113 -0.35 2.27 1.65
CA ILE A 113 0.89 2.46 0.91
C ILE A 113 0.54 3.11 -0.44
N THR A 114 1.19 4.22 -0.76
CA THR A 114 1.05 4.87 -2.06
C THR A 114 2.33 4.67 -2.86
N ILE A 115 2.20 4.15 -4.08
CA ILE A 115 3.29 4.00 -5.03
C ILE A 115 3.04 4.96 -6.19
N TRP A 116 4.03 5.78 -6.51
CA TRP A 116 3.92 6.73 -7.59
C TRP A 116 4.43 6.15 -8.91
N GLU A 117 3.79 6.51 -10.01
CA GLU A 117 4.19 6.07 -11.36
C GLU A 117 5.67 6.35 -11.66
N CYS A 118 6.23 7.47 -11.19
CA CYS A 118 7.63 7.82 -11.39
C CYS A 118 8.59 6.82 -10.72
N GLN A 119 8.18 6.21 -9.61
CA GLN A 119 8.95 5.20 -8.87
C GLN A 119 8.97 3.85 -9.59
N LEU A 120 8.09 3.65 -10.59
CA LEU A 120 8.03 2.43 -11.40
C LEU A 120 8.73 2.56 -12.75
N LYS A 121 9.48 3.65 -12.97
CA LYS A 121 10.32 3.80 -14.17
C LYS A 121 11.50 2.81 -14.15
N PRO A 122 12.01 2.36 -15.32
CA PRO A 122 12.98 1.26 -15.40
C PRO A 122 14.19 1.36 -14.46
N LYS A 123 14.71 2.58 -14.23
CA LYS A 123 15.92 2.80 -13.42
C LYS A 123 15.71 2.55 -11.91
N VAL A 124 14.51 2.75 -11.40
CA VAL A 124 14.22 2.73 -9.95
C VAL A 124 13.18 1.69 -9.54
N ARG A 125 12.46 1.10 -10.49
CA ARG A 125 11.34 0.20 -10.21
C ARG A 125 11.71 -1.02 -9.38
N ILE A 126 12.88 -1.62 -9.61
CA ILE A 126 13.30 -2.82 -8.87
C ILE A 126 13.46 -2.48 -7.40
N GLN A 127 14.19 -1.40 -7.10
CA GLN A 127 14.38 -0.93 -5.73
C GLN A 127 13.05 -0.59 -5.05
N THR A 128 12.13 0.09 -5.76
CA THR A 128 10.80 0.43 -5.24
C THR A 128 9.98 -0.82 -4.92
N LEU A 129 9.97 -1.80 -5.81
CA LEU A 129 9.21 -3.02 -5.64
C LEU A 129 9.77 -3.92 -4.54
N GLU A 130 11.10 -4.02 -4.41
CA GLU A 130 11.74 -4.75 -3.30
C GLU A 130 11.48 -4.05 -1.96
N SER A 131 11.58 -2.73 -1.90
CA SER A 131 11.21 -1.94 -0.72
C SER A 131 9.75 -2.16 -0.32
N LEU A 132 8.84 -2.24 -1.29
CA LEU A 132 7.44 -2.56 -1.04
C LEU A 132 7.27 -3.93 -0.39
N ALA A 133 7.93 -4.96 -0.94
CA ALA A 133 7.87 -6.32 -0.39
C ALA A 133 8.44 -6.38 1.04
N TYR A 134 9.56 -5.69 1.27
CA TYR A 134 10.15 -5.55 2.60
C TYR A 134 9.17 -4.89 3.60
N THR A 135 8.59 -3.76 3.21
CA THR A 135 7.60 -3.03 4.03
C THR A 135 6.40 -3.89 4.39
N LEU A 136 5.86 -4.64 3.43
CA LEU A 136 4.73 -5.56 3.67
C LEU A 136 5.09 -6.64 4.69
N ASN A 137 6.27 -7.24 4.57
CA ASN A 137 6.72 -8.25 5.52
C ASN A 137 6.97 -7.64 6.91
N HIS A 138 7.54 -6.44 6.98
CA HIS A 138 7.74 -5.72 8.23
C HIS A 138 6.42 -5.43 8.94
N ILE A 139 5.43 -4.87 8.24
CA ILE A 139 4.07 -4.64 8.78
C ILE A 139 3.48 -5.94 9.32
N PHE A 140 3.61 -7.04 8.58
CA PHE A 140 3.08 -8.33 9.00
C PHE A 140 3.72 -8.85 10.28
N LEU A 141 5.03 -8.64 10.46
CA LEU A 141 5.75 -9.05 11.65
C LEU A 141 5.40 -8.15 12.85
N GLU A 142 5.28 -6.83 12.63
CA GLU A 142 4.90 -5.88 13.67
C GLU A 142 3.47 -6.11 14.19
N ASP A 143 2.50 -6.31 13.29
CA ASP A 143 1.11 -6.58 13.66
C ASP A 143 0.93 -7.93 14.39
N ARG A 144 1.94 -8.82 14.28
CA ARG A 144 1.93 -10.15 14.88
C ARG A 144 3.00 -10.32 15.96
N LYS A 145 3.58 -9.26 16.47
CA LYS A 145 4.40 -9.38 17.68
C LYS A 145 3.59 -10.11 18.72
N VAL A 146 4.02 -11.33 19.01
CA VAL A 146 3.43 -12.19 20.04
C VAL A 146 3.51 -11.38 21.33
N LYS A 147 2.38 -11.15 21.98
CA LYS A 147 2.38 -10.67 23.37
C LYS A 147 3.24 -11.67 24.12
N THR A 148 4.40 -11.27 24.60
CA THR A 148 5.19 -12.06 25.52
C THR A 148 4.30 -12.34 26.72
N TYR A 149 3.77 -13.55 26.80
CA TYR A 149 3.17 -14.01 28.03
C TYR A 149 4.34 -14.13 28.99
N GLN A 150 4.38 -13.29 30.02
CA GLN A 150 5.19 -13.59 31.19
C GLN A 150 4.60 -14.88 31.74
N ILE A 151 5.36 -15.98 31.59
CA ILE A 151 5.09 -17.17 32.35
C ILE A 151 5.26 -16.69 33.79
N ALA A 152 4.15 -16.62 34.54
CA ALA A 152 4.23 -16.41 35.97
C ALA A 152 5.18 -17.49 36.47
N GLU A 153 6.28 -17.08 37.08
CA GLU A 153 7.13 -18.00 37.86
C GLU A 153 6.23 -18.50 38.97
N ASN A 154 5.54 -19.60 38.69
CA ASN A 154 4.80 -20.31 39.69
C ASN A 154 5.81 -20.90 40.64
N ASP A 155 5.78 -20.37 41.85
CA ASP A 155 6.31 -20.92 43.06
C ASP A 155 6.75 -22.38 42.95
N ASN A 156 8.05 -22.57 43.15
CA ASN A 156 8.72 -23.84 43.33
C ASN A 156 8.25 -24.45 44.68
N SER A 157 7.06 -24.96 44.78
CA SER A 157 6.57 -25.77 45.90
C SER A 157 6.20 -27.19 45.45
N PHE A 158 7.00 -27.76 44.54
CA PHE A 158 7.04 -29.22 44.45
C PHE A 158 8.11 -29.71 45.44
N MET A 159 7.72 -29.82 46.71
CA MET A 159 8.41 -30.64 47.65
C MET A 159 8.43 -32.07 47.09
N ALA A 160 9.60 -32.53 46.69
CA ALA A 160 9.82 -33.92 46.36
C ALA A 160 9.56 -34.75 47.63
N ALA A 161 8.48 -35.49 47.67
CA ALA A 161 8.27 -36.53 48.67
C ALA A 161 9.29 -37.63 48.35
N GLU A 162 10.29 -37.79 49.22
CA GLU A 162 11.20 -38.94 49.20
C GLU A 162 10.42 -40.22 49.52
N PRO A 163 10.60 -41.32 48.76
CA PRO A 163 9.97 -42.58 49.08
C PRO A 163 10.68 -43.20 50.30
N GLU A 164 9.96 -43.41 51.40
CA GLU A 164 10.42 -44.18 52.53
C GLU A 164 10.75 -45.65 52.11
N VAL A 165 12.01 -45.98 52.19
CA VAL A 165 12.46 -47.36 52.02
C VAL A 165 12.23 -48.11 53.34
N SER A 166 11.14 -48.88 53.38
CA SER A 166 10.88 -49.82 54.49
C SER A 166 11.91 -50.95 54.45
N ARG A 167 12.87 -50.91 55.37
CA ARG A 167 13.68 -52.11 55.73
C ARG A 167 12.85 -53.01 56.60
N GLN A 168 12.43 -54.14 56.06
CA GLN A 168 11.96 -55.30 56.88
C GLN A 168 13.14 -56.27 57.09
N LYS A 169 13.34 -56.62 58.34
CA LYS A 169 14.19 -57.67 58.78
C LYS A 169 13.65 -59.02 58.40
#